data_9fb6ec19bf9e6dd1f7d8a5b9da263bce
#
_entry.id   9fb6ec19bf9e6dd1f7d8a5b9da263bce
#
_cell.length_a   1.000
_cell.length_b   1.000
_cell.length_c   1.000
_cell.angle_alpha   90.00
_cell.angle_beta   90.00
_cell.angle_gamma   90.00
#
_symmetry.space_group_name_H-M   'P 1'
#
loop_
_entity.id
_entity.type
_entity.pdbx_description
1 polymer ?
#
loop_
_entity_poly.entity_id
_entity_poly.type
_entity_poly.pdbx_seq_one_letter_code
_entity_poly.pdbx_strand_id
1 'polypeptide(L)' 'MAQINIRIDDDVKEKAENALKEMGLTMSEAINIFLVKVGRERRIPFEVTANDPYYSAEMEKTE' A
#
# COMPACT_ATOMS: atom_id res chain seq x y z
N MET A 1 5.47 -14.99 -13.96
CA MET A 1 5.38 -13.86 -13.05
C MET A 1 4.08 -13.90 -12.27
N ALA A 2 4.17 -13.58 -10.98
CA ALA A 2 2.99 -13.56 -10.14
C ALA A 2 2.19 -12.29 -10.34
N GLN A 3 0.90 -12.37 -10.12
CA GLN A 3 0.01 -11.21 -10.18
C GLN A 3 -0.70 -11.05 -8.85
N ILE A 4 -0.94 -9.80 -8.48
CA ILE A 4 -1.67 -9.49 -7.26
C ILE A 4 -2.84 -8.59 -7.61
N ASN A 5 -4.03 -9.01 -7.20
CA ASN A 5 -5.24 -8.21 -7.42
C ASN A 5 -5.79 -7.80 -6.07
N ILE A 6 -5.89 -6.51 -5.85
CA ILE A 6 -6.37 -5.98 -4.57
C ILE A 6 -7.39 -4.88 -4.81
N ARG A 7 -8.18 -4.63 -3.78
CA ARG A 7 -9.14 -3.53 -3.79
C ARG A 7 -8.59 -2.37 -2.99
N ILE A 8 -8.71 -1.19 -3.57
CA ILE A 8 -8.23 0.03 -2.92
C ILE A 8 -9.29 1.11 -3.10
N ASP A 9 -9.55 1.88 -2.04
CA ASP A 9 -10.46 3.02 -2.14
C ASP A 9 -9.95 4.00 -3.16
N ASP A 10 -10.85 4.60 -3.92
CA ASP A 10 -10.51 5.57 -4.94
C ASP A 10 -9.68 6.73 -4.39
N ASP A 11 -10.08 7.23 -3.21
CA ASP A 11 -9.36 8.34 -2.58
C ASP A 11 -7.92 7.96 -2.26
N VAL A 12 -7.73 6.77 -1.71
CA VAL A 12 -6.40 6.29 -1.35
C VAL A 12 -5.55 6.11 -2.60
N LYS A 13 -6.13 5.53 -3.62
CA LYS A 13 -5.42 5.30 -4.88
C LYS A 13 -4.99 6.63 -5.51
N GLU A 14 -5.90 7.59 -5.55
CA GLU A 14 -5.62 8.88 -6.15
C GLU A 14 -4.51 9.62 -5.42
N LYS A 15 -4.58 9.65 -4.10
CA LYS A 15 -3.56 10.31 -3.30
C LYS A 15 -2.20 9.64 -3.47
N ALA A 16 -2.20 8.31 -3.50
CA ALA A 16 -0.96 7.57 -3.67
C ALA A 16 -0.37 7.82 -5.06
N GLU A 17 -1.21 7.79 -6.08
CA GLU A 17 -0.75 8.04 -7.45
C GLU A 17 -0.15 9.42 -7.60
N ASN A 18 -0.78 10.43 -7.00
CA ASN A 18 -0.26 11.79 -7.06
C ASN A 18 1.09 11.91 -6.39
N ALA A 19 1.22 11.32 -5.21
CA ALA A 19 2.48 11.33 -4.48
C ALA A 19 3.59 10.61 -5.25
N LEU A 20 3.25 9.45 -5.81
CA LEU A 20 4.21 8.66 -6.56
C LEU A 20 4.65 9.38 -7.83
N LYS A 21 3.72 10.08 -8.46
CA LYS A 21 4.04 10.87 -9.64
C LYS A 21 5.12 11.91 -9.33
N GLU A 22 5.01 12.55 -8.17
CA GLU A 22 6.01 13.51 -7.75
C GLU A 22 7.37 12.85 -7.50
N MET A 23 7.35 11.58 -7.14
CA MET A 23 8.57 10.81 -6.91
C MET A 23 9.11 10.17 -8.18
N GLY A 24 8.36 10.27 -9.27
CA GLY A 24 8.76 9.66 -10.52
C GLY A 24 8.52 8.15 -10.57
N LEU A 25 7.57 7.66 -9.80
CA LEU A 25 7.29 6.24 -9.73
C LEU A 25 5.90 5.91 -10.20
N THR A 26 5.72 4.70 -10.73
CA THR A 26 4.39 4.19 -11.04
C THR A 26 3.86 3.43 -9.84
N MET A 27 2.56 3.17 -9.85
CA MET A 27 1.94 2.38 -8.78
C MET A 27 2.56 0.98 -8.70
N SER A 28 2.80 0.36 -9.85
CA SER A 28 3.41 -0.98 -9.88
C SER A 28 4.81 -0.98 -9.27
N GLU A 29 5.59 0.04 -9.59
CA GLU A 29 6.93 0.15 -9.04
C GLU A 29 6.92 0.32 -7.55
N ALA A 30 6.00 1.16 -7.06
CA ALA A 30 5.88 1.41 -5.63
C ALA A 30 5.49 0.14 -4.87
N ILE A 31 4.52 -0.58 -5.40
CA ILE A 31 4.06 -1.82 -4.78
C ILE A 31 5.21 -2.84 -4.75
N ASN A 32 5.92 -2.94 -5.85
CA ASN A 32 7.04 -3.87 -5.93
C ASN A 32 8.12 -3.55 -4.90
N ILE A 33 8.47 -2.27 -4.78
CA ILE A 33 9.45 -1.81 -3.81
C ILE A 33 9.00 -2.16 -2.39
N PHE A 34 7.74 -1.89 -2.11
CA PHE A 34 7.18 -2.16 -0.79
C PHE A 34 7.27 -3.65 -0.46
N LEU A 35 6.84 -4.49 -1.38
CA LEU A 35 6.82 -5.93 -1.14
C LEU A 35 8.22 -6.52 -1.01
N VAL A 36 9.17 -6.01 -1.79
CA VAL A 36 10.57 -6.43 -1.68
C VAL A 36 11.08 -6.13 -0.28
N LYS A 37 10.77 -4.95 0.22
CA LYS A 37 11.21 -4.54 1.55
C LYS A 37 10.56 -5.37 2.63
N VAL A 38 9.27 -5.65 2.50
CA VAL A 38 8.55 -6.49 3.45
C VAL A 38 9.17 -7.89 3.51
N GLY A 39 9.46 -8.46 2.35
CA GLY A 39 10.05 -9.78 2.29
C GLY A 39 11.44 -9.85 2.87
N ARG A 40 12.21 -8.78 2.69
CA ARG A 40 13.58 -8.71 3.18
C ARG A 40 13.63 -8.54 4.70
N GLU A 41 12.82 -7.63 5.22
CA GLU A 41 12.82 -7.32 6.65
C GLU A 41 11.88 -8.18 7.46
N ARG A 42 10.99 -8.89 6.79
CA ARG A 42 10.00 -9.76 7.40
C ARG A 42 9.07 -9.00 8.33
N ARG A 43 8.75 -7.78 7.95
CA ARG A 43 7.85 -6.90 8.66
C ARG A 43 7.38 -5.79 7.73
N ILE A 44 6.30 -5.16 8.10
CA ILE A 44 5.87 -3.95 7.41
C ILE A 44 6.80 -2.83 7.87
N PRO A 45 7.43 -2.08 6.95
CA PRO A 45 8.48 -1.10 7.30
C PRO A 45 7.95 0.20 7.92
N PHE A 46 6.83 0.14 8.58
CA PHE A 46 6.30 1.26 9.35
C PHE A 46 5.31 0.70 10.35
N GLU A 47 4.95 1.53 11.32
CA GLU A 47 4.04 1.09 12.37
C GLU A 47 2.61 1.00 11.85
N VAL A 48 1.96 -0.13 12.12
CA VAL A 48 0.56 -0.34 11.77
C VAL A 48 -0.21 -0.49 13.07
N THR A 49 -1.08 0.46 13.35
CA THR A 49 -1.82 0.47 14.61
C THR A 49 -3.31 0.56 14.36
N ALA A 50 -4.08 0.17 15.35
CA ALA A 50 -5.52 0.24 15.28
C ALA A 50 -6.04 1.69 15.27
N ASN A 51 -5.16 2.64 15.62
CA ASN A 51 -5.54 4.05 15.63
C ASN A 51 -5.43 4.69 14.25
N ASP A 52 -4.80 4.01 13.30
CA ASP A 52 -4.68 4.51 11.95
C ASP A 52 -6.04 4.38 11.26
N PRO A 53 -6.65 5.48 10.80
CA PRO A 53 -7.99 5.41 10.19
C PRO A 53 -8.03 4.54 8.95
N TYR A 54 -6.97 4.53 8.16
CA TYR A 54 -6.96 3.70 6.95
C TYR A 54 -6.84 2.23 7.29
N TYR A 55 -6.05 1.92 8.31
CA TYR A 55 -5.91 0.55 8.76
C TYR A 55 -7.27 0.01 9.26
N SER A 56 -7.96 0.80 10.06
CA SER A 56 -9.26 0.41 10.58
C SER A 56 -10.29 0.21 9.48
N ALA A 57 -10.31 1.13 8.51
CA ALA A 57 -11.23 1.04 7.40
C ALA A 57 -10.99 -0.21 6.57
N GLU A 58 -9.74 -0.53 6.32
CA GLU A 58 -9.39 -1.73 5.55
C GLU A 58 -9.79 -3.00 6.29
N MET A 59 -9.56 -3.04 7.58
CA MET A 59 -9.94 -4.21 8.38
C MET A 59 -11.44 -4.42 8.37
N GLU A 60 -12.21 -3.35 8.42
CA GLU A 60 -13.65 -3.45 8.35
C GLU A 60 -14.12 -3.94 7.00
N LYS A 61 -13.46 -3.52 5.95
CA LYS A 61 -13.85 -3.90 4.60
C LYS A 61 -13.53 -5.35 4.27
N THR A 62 -12.54 -5.91 4.91
CA THR A 62 -12.15 -7.28 4.63
C THR A 62 -13.04 -8.31 5.30
N GLU A 63 -13.93 -7.86 6.12
CA GLU A 63 -14.90 -8.76 6.71
C GLU A 63 -16.08 -8.97 5.78
#